data_761145f266dac93dc6c04aabb83a26b8
#
_entry.id   761145f266dac93dc6c04aabb83a26b8
#
_cell.length_a   1.000
_cell.length_b   1.000
_cell.length_c   1.000
_cell.angle_alpha   90.00
_cell.angle_beta   90.00
_cell.angle_gamma   90.00
#
_symmetry.space_group_name_H-M   'P 1'
#
loop_
_entity.id
_entity.type
_entity.pdbx_description
1 polymer ?
#
loop_
_entity_poly.entity_id
_entity_poly.type
_entity_poly.pdbx_seq_one_letter_code
_entity_poly.pdbx_strand_id
1 'polypeptide(L)'
;MKKIPALLLALCMIFALAACGRQAAPATPAPAAEQPAEQTAAGEPAPAEEPAPAPEEVELVVFAAASMTETMTEIKAMYEAANPGVTITYNFDSSGTLKTQIQEGAECDLFISAAPKQMNALDASCDAEKNPDGLDFVLQGSRVNLLENKVALVVPEGNPKGIESFDQLIEALKAGDILFAMGNSDVPVGQYTQKILAFYGLNEEELASAGKITYGSNVKEVTTQVKEAAVDCGIIYGTDAFSAGLEVVDTATKDMCGQVIYPAAVLKAAKHPAEAKAFLDYRTGPEADAVFESVGFSPMA
;
A
#
# COMPACT_ATOMS: atom_id res chain seq x y z
N MET A 1 15.63 4.85 48.72
CA MET A 1 15.24 3.68 49.55
C MET A 1 13.73 3.48 49.46
N LYS A 2 13.28 2.46 48.77
CA LYS A 2 12.17 1.55 49.10
C LYS A 2 11.93 0.66 47.88
N LYS A 3 12.40 -0.55 48.02
CA LYS A 3 12.17 -1.73 47.15
C LYS A 3 10.77 -2.26 47.51
N ILE A 4 10.00 -2.78 46.57
CA ILE A 4 8.92 -3.75 46.80
C ILE A 4 8.71 -4.62 45.58
N PRO A 5 8.31 -5.90 45.78
CA PRO A 5 8.76 -7.00 44.99
C PRO A 5 7.71 -7.56 44.00
N ALA A 6 8.21 -8.47 43.16
CA ALA A 6 7.48 -9.34 42.28
C ALA A 6 6.48 -10.24 43.00
N LEU A 7 5.33 -10.51 42.39
CA LEU A 7 4.48 -11.65 42.74
C LEU A 7 4.14 -12.44 41.48
N LEU A 8 4.77 -13.61 41.38
CA LEU A 8 4.40 -14.74 40.52
C LEU A 8 3.05 -15.30 40.98
N LEU A 9 2.18 -15.62 40.05
CA LEU A 9 1.18 -16.66 40.27
C LEU A 9 1.05 -17.51 39.02
N ALA A 10 1.70 -18.69 39.07
CA ALA A 10 1.46 -19.83 38.20
C ALA A 10 0.22 -20.57 38.71
N LEU A 11 -0.69 -20.96 37.83
CA LEU A 11 -1.69 -21.98 38.13
C LEU A 11 -1.84 -22.94 36.96
N CYS A 12 -1.17 -24.07 37.10
CA CYS A 12 -1.42 -25.31 36.34
C CYS A 12 -2.76 -25.90 36.75
N MET A 13 -3.58 -26.35 35.81
CA MET A 13 -4.52 -27.44 36.05
C MET A 13 -4.56 -28.39 34.86
N ILE A 14 -3.99 -29.54 35.14
CA ILE A 14 -4.12 -30.80 34.39
C ILE A 14 -5.39 -31.50 34.94
N PHE A 15 -6.20 -32.04 34.08
CA PHE A 15 -7.07 -33.18 34.34
C PHE A 15 -7.32 -33.97 33.05
N ALA A 16 -7.03 -35.08 33.11
CA ALA A 16 -6.86 -36.41 32.71
C ALA A 16 -8.19 -37.19 32.56
N LEU A 17 -8.21 -37.99 31.50
CA LEU A 17 -8.75 -39.35 31.28
C LEU A 17 -9.94 -39.89 32.09
N ALA A 18 -10.87 -40.53 31.36
CA ALA A 18 -11.42 -41.87 31.54
C ALA A 18 -12.34 -42.17 30.36
N ALA A 19 -12.21 -43.11 29.47
CA ALA A 19 -11.97 -44.55 29.46
C ALA A 19 -13.18 -45.41 29.87
N CYS A 20 -13.44 -46.43 29.03
CA CYS A 20 -14.27 -47.63 29.21
C CYS A 20 -15.74 -47.52 28.82
N GLY A 21 -16.36 -48.46 28.07
CA GLY A 21 -15.91 -49.77 27.68
C GLY A 21 -17.08 -50.60 27.07
N ARG A 22 -16.68 -51.57 26.29
CA ARG A 22 -17.22 -52.94 26.15
C ARG A 22 -18.62 -53.16 25.58
N GLN A 23 -18.69 -53.84 24.48
CA GLN A 23 -18.60 -55.26 24.16
C GLN A 23 -20.01 -55.93 24.02
N ALA A 24 -20.31 -56.48 22.86
CA ALA A 24 -20.56 -57.91 22.61
C ALA A 24 -21.06 -58.19 21.17
N ALA A 25 -20.36 -59.09 20.52
CA ALA A 25 -20.86 -59.93 19.42
C ALA A 25 -21.44 -61.23 20.11
N PRO A 26 -21.95 -62.27 19.44
CA PRO A 26 -22.02 -62.64 18.04
C PRO A 26 -23.37 -63.32 17.63
N ALA A 27 -23.56 -63.68 16.38
CA ALA A 27 -24.13 -64.95 15.91
C ALA A 27 -24.21 -65.03 14.37
N THR A 28 -23.53 -66.00 13.80
CA THR A 28 -23.75 -66.63 12.49
C THR A 28 -24.70 -67.82 12.70
N PRO A 29 -25.43 -68.41 11.73
CA PRO A 29 -24.87 -69.06 10.54
C PRO A 29 -25.70 -69.06 9.24
N ALA A 30 -25.02 -69.46 8.17
CA ALA A 30 -25.43 -69.73 6.82
C ALA A 30 -26.41 -71.00 6.72
N PRO A 31 -26.90 -71.53 5.53
CA PRO A 31 -26.15 -71.64 4.26
C PRO A 31 -26.94 -71.51 2.92
N ALA A 32 -26.18 -71.34 1.85
CA ALA A 32 -26.21 -71.92 0.50
C ALA A 32 -27.43 -71.88 -0.40
N ALA A 33 -27.23 -71.35 -1.61
CA ALA A 33 -27.62 -72.04 -2.90
C ALA A 33 -26.77 -71.45 -4.05
N GLU A 34 -26.18 -72.36 -4.81
CA GLU A 34 -25.29 -72.19 -5.96
C GLU A 34 -26.03 -71.86 -7.26
N GLN A 35 -25.27 -71.18 -8.16
CA GLN A 35 -25.12 -71.34 -9.62
C GLN A 35 -25.89 -70.36 -10.53
N PRO A 36 -25.41 -70.11 -11.77
CA PRO A 36 -24.03 -70.13 -12.33
C PRO A 36 -23.59 -68.82 -13.04
N ALA A 37 -22.30 -68.83 -13.34
CA ALA A 37 -21.57 -67.83 -14.06
C ALA A 37 -22.07 -67.42 -15.45
N GLU A 38 -22.05 -66.11 -15.74
CA GLU A 38 -21.95 -65.61 -17.08
C GLU A 38 -20.75 -64.64 -17.15
N GLN A 39 -19.70 -65.06 -17.86
CA GLN A 39 -18.52 -64.26 -18.16
C GLN A 39 -18.92 -63.14 -19.11
N THR A 40 -18.84 -61.94 -18.68
CA THR A 40 -18.69 -60.76 -19.55
C THR A 40 -17.36 -60.10 -19.33
N ALA A 41 -16.73 -59.81 -20.46
CA ALA A 41 -15.36 -59.38 -20.67
C ALA A 41 -14.87 -58.30 -19.70
N ALA A 42 -13.63 -58.46 -19.27
CA ALA A 42 -12.83 -57.45 -18.59
C ALA A 42 -12.65 -56.21 -19.49
N GLY A 43 -13.33 -55.13 -19.12
CA GLY A 43 -12.98 -53.82 -19.56
C GLY A 43 -11.72 -53.37 -18.80
N GLU A 44 -10.68 -53.06 -19.54
CA GLU A 44 -9.46 -52.48 -19.04
C GLU A 44 -9.80 -51.20 -18.24
N PRO A 45 -9.28 -50.99 -17.01
CA PRO A 45 -9.52 -49.74 -16.31
C PRO A 45 -8.84 -48.62 -17.08
N ALA A 46 -9.60 -47.58 -17.41
CA ALA A 46 -9.07 -46.34 -17.95
C ALA A 46 -7.96 -45.81 -17.03
N PRO A 47 -6.87 -45.24 -17.57
CA PRO A 47 -5.84 -44.61 -16.76
C PRO A 47 -6.51 -43.57 -15.85
N ALA A 48 -6.26 -43.67 -14.55
CA ALA A 48 -6.60 -42.58 -13.62
C ALA A 48 -5.86 -41.34 -14.10
N GLU A 49 -6.58 -40.27 -14.43
CA GLU A 49 -5.97 -38.94 -14.63
C GLU A 49 -5.25 -38.62 -13.34
N GLU A 50 -3.93 -38.42 -13.43
CA GLU A 50 -3.15 -37.83 -12.34
C GLU A 50 -3.81 -36.50 -11.99
N PRO A 51 -4.04 -36.21 -10.69
CA PRO A 51 -4.56 -34.90 -10.30
C PRO A 51 -3.60 -33.83 -10.81
N ALA A 52 -4.15 -32.84 -11.50
CA ALA A 52 -3.37 -31.68 -11.95
C ALA A 52 -2.56 -31.14 -10.77
N PRO A 53 -1.29 -30.78 -10.97
CA PRO A 53 -0.49 -30.20 -9.90
C PRO A 53 -1.22 -29.00 -9.29
N ALA A 54 -1.24 -28.94 -7.95
CA ALA A 54 -1.80 -27.79 -7.27
C ALA A 54 -1.10 -26.53 -7.79
N PRO A 55 -1.83 -25.42 -8.01
CA PRO A 55 -1.22 -24.17 -8.45
C PRO A 55 -0.09 -23.81 -7.47
N GLU A 56 1.08 -23.44 -8.01
CA GLU A 56 2.19 -22.96 -7.20
C GLU A 56 1.71 -21.71 -6.42
N GLU A 57 1.98 -21.70 -5.11
CA GLU A 57 1.67 -20.54 -4.29
C GLU A 57 2.68 -19.42 -4.63
N VAL A 58 2.18 -18.26 -5.00
CA VAL A 58 2.96 -17.07 -5.38
C VAL A 58 2.76 -15.98 -4.35
N GLU A 59 3.83 -15.50 -3.74
CA GLU A 59 3.80 -14.30 -2.91
C GLU A 59 4.41 -13.13 -3.68
N LEU A 60 3.59 -12.08 -3.91
CA LEU A 60 4.02 -10.83 -4.50
C LEU A 60 4.30 -9.79 -3.41
N VAL A 61 5.52 -9.27 -3.39
CA VAL A 61 5.90 -8.16 -2.52
C VAL A 61 5.76 -6.85 -3.29
N VAL A 62 4.84 -5.99 -2.83
CA VAL A 62 4.51 -4.73 -3.49
C VAL A 62 4.84 -3.56 -2.58
N PHE A 63 5.72 -2.68 -3.05
CA PHE A 63 6.02 -1.41 -2.39
C PHE A 63 5.13 -0.33 -2.98
N ALA A 64 4.29 0.29 -2.18
CA ALA A 64 3.34 1.29 -2.63
C ALA A 64 3.36 2.54 -1.73
N ALA A 65 3.21 3.70 -2.34
CA ALA A 65 3.13 4.95 -1.62
C ALA A 65 2.02 4.92 -0.54
N ALA A 66 2.31 5.43 0.66
CA ALA A 66 1.41 5.42 1.81
C ALA A 66 0.01 6.01 1.52
N SER A 67 -0.09 6.96 0.60
CA SER A 67 -1.37 7.53 0.13
C SER A 67 -2.30 6.53 -0.56
N MET A 68 -1.81 5.33 -0.90
CA MET A 68 -2.57 4.28 -1.58
C MET A 68 -3.02 3.16 -0.63
N THR A 69 -2.78 3.28 0.67
CA THR A 69 -3.00 2.19 1.64
C THR A 69 -4.41 1.62 1.56
N GLU A 70 -5.42 2.48 1.57
CA GLU A 70 -6.83 2.06 1.60
C GLU A 70 -7.22 1.38 0.27
N THR A 71 -6.96 2.04 -0.85
CA THR A 71 -7.33 1.52 -2.18
C THR A 71 -6.59 0.23 -2.53
N MET A 72 -5.28 0.18 -2.26
CA MET A 72 -4.50 -1.03 -2.55
C MET A 72 -4.86 -2.20 -1.65
N THR A 73 -5.30 -1.95 -0.40
CA THR A 73 -5.81 -3.00 0.49
C THR A 73 -7.12 -3.60 -0.04
N GLU A 74 -8.02 -2.77 -0.57
CA GLU A 74 -9.25 -3.23 -1.21
C GLU A 74 -8.95 -4.02 -2.50
N ILE A 75 -8.10 -3.48 -3.37
CA ILE A 75 -7.68 -4.12 -4.63
C ILE A 75 -6.99 -5.47 -4.36
N LYS A 76 -6.17 -5.58 -3.30
CA LYS A 76 -5.60 -6.86 -2.87
C LYS A 76 -6.69 -7.91 -2.65
N ALA A 77 -7.69 -7.58 -1.84
CA ALA A 77 -8.77 -8.52 -1.52
C ALA A 77 -9.52 -8.98 -2.78
N MET A 78 -9.77 -8.08 -3.73
CA MET A 78 -10.42 -8.40 -5.00
C MET A 78 -9.53 -9.30 -5.87
N TYR A 79 -8.25 -8.99 -5.99
CA TYR A 79 -7.31 -9.73 -6.83
C TYR A 79 -7.05 -11.14 -6.29
N GLU A 80 -6.80 -11.28 -4.98
CA GLU A 80 -6.58 -12.59 -4.34
C GLU A 80 -7.82 -13.50 -4.44
N ALA A 81 -9.02 -12.93 -4.35
CA ALA A 81 -10.26 -13.68 -4.54
C ALA A 81 -10.42 -14.20 -5.98
N ALA A 82 -9.95 -13.45 -6.98
CA ALA A 82 -9.99 -13.82 -8.39
C ALA A 82 -8.82 -14.73 -8.81
N ASN A 83 -7.72 -14.75 -8.05
CA ASN A 83 -6.49 -15.49 -8.36
C ASN A 83 -6.06 -16.39 -7.18
N PRO A 84 -6.77 -17.52 -6.94
CA PRO A 84 -6.40 -18.45 -5.88
C PRO A 84 -4.97 -18.94 -6.05
N GLY A 85 -4.17 -18.88 -4.99
CA GLY A 85 -2.75 -19.21 -4.98
C GLY A 85 -1.81 -17.99 -5.09
N VAL A 86 -2.34 -16.78 -5.34
CA VAL A 86 -1.55 -15.54 -5.25
C VAL A 86 -1.84 -14.85 -3.93
N THR A 87 -0.79 -14.47 -3.23
CA THR A 87 -0.84 -13.65 -2.01
C THR A 87 -0.04 -12.37 -2.24
N ILE A 88 -0.60 -11.22 -1.83
CA ILE A 88 0.08 -9.92 -1.97
C ILE A 88 0.47 -9.42 -0.59
N THR A 89 1.75 -9.11 -0.43
CA THR A 89 2.28 -8.46 0.77
C THR A 89 2.67 -7.03 0.44
N TYR A 90 2.10 -6.05 1.16
CA TYR A 90 2.41 -4.64 0.96
C TYR A 90 3.44 -4.13 1.96
N ASN A 91 4.32 -3.24 1.44
CA ASN A 91 5.07 -2.30 2.25
C ASN A 91 4.60 -0.89 1.86
N PHE A 92 3.92 -0.21 2.79
CA PHE A 92 3.40 1.14 2.61
C PHE A 92 4.27 2.14 3.36
N ASP A 93 4.92 3.05 2.63
CA ASP A 93 5.68 4.16 3.21
C ASP A 93 5.79 5.31 2.20
N SER A 94 6.58 6.34 2.53
CA SER A 94 6.94 7.37 1.56
C SER A 94 7.69 6.75 0.39
N SER A 95 7.43 7.26 -0.81
CA SER A 95 8.12 6.73 -1.99
C SER A 95 9.64 6.93 -1.93
N GLY A 96 10.12 7.91 -1.17
CA GLY A 96 11.54 8.13 -0.91
C GLY A 96 12.14 7.01 -0.04
N THR A 97 11.48 6.65 1.06
CA THR A 97 11.86 5.53 1.93
C THR A 97 11.85 4.21 1.14
N LEU A 98 10.77 3.94 0.39
CA LEU A 98 10.66 2.72 -0.42
C LEU A 98 11.76 2.63 -1.48
N LYS A 99 12.06 3.75 -2.16
CA LYS A 99 13.18 3.82 -3.11
C LYS A 99 14.50 3.44 -2.43
N THR A 100 14.78 3.97 -1.25
CA THR A 100 16.00 3.67 -0.49
C THR A 100 16.06 2.19 -0.11
N GLN A 101 14.97 1.61 0.36
CA GLN A 101 14.90 0.17 0.67
C GLN A 101 15.17 -0.69 -0.56
N ILE A 102 14.64 -0.33 -1.75
CA ILE A 102 14.93 -1.02 -3.01
C ILE A 102 16.43 -0.92 -3.34
N GLN A 103 17.05 0.25 -3.19
CA GLN A 103 18.48 0.44 -3.40
C GLN A 103 19.35 -0.38 -2.44
N GLU A 104 18.88 -0.58 -1.22
CA GLU A 104 19.53 -1.41 -0.18
C GLU A 104 19.29 -2.91 -0.37
N GLY A 105 18.54 -3.32 -1.39
CA GLY A 105 18.32 -4.70 -1.77
C GLY A 105 17.12 -5.36 -1.09
N ALA A 106 16.15 -4.58 -0.60
CA ALA A 106 14.89 -5.14 -0.12
C ALA A 106 14.14 -5.87 -1.25
N GLU A 107 13.53 -7.01 -0.92
CA GLU A 107 12.70 -7.76 -1.85
C GLU A 107 11.48 -6.93 -2.24
N CYS A 108 11.29 -6.73 -3.55
CA CYS A 108 10.17 -5.99 -4.11
C CYS A 108 9.94 -6.44 -5.55
N ASP A 109 8.74 -6.91 -5.85
CA ASP A 109 8.34 -7.31 -7.20
C ASP A 109 7.78 -6.13 -8.00
N LEU A 110 7.05 -5.25 -7.33
CA LEU A 110 6.35 -4.12 -7.93
C LEU A 110 6.49 -2.87 -7.07
N PHE A 111 6.89 -1.76 -7.68
CA PHE A 111 6.99 -0.46 -7.01
C PHE A 111 5.99 0.53 -7.59
N ILE A 112 5.25 1.24 -6.71
CA ILE A 112 4.30 2.30 -7.05
C ILE A 112 4.67 3.55 -6.27
N SER A 113 5.06 4.58 -6.98
CA SER A 113 5.51 5.85 -6.41
C SER A 113 4.45 6.94 -6.52
N ALA A 114 4.34 7.82 -5.51
CA ALA A 114 3.47 8.99 -5.55
C ALA A 114 4.06 10.18 -6.33
N ALA A 115 5.24 10.01 -6.93
CA ALA A 115 5.83 11.00 -7.83
C ALA A 115 6.79 10.34 -8.84
N PRO A 116 6.96 10.93 -10.02
CA PRO A 116 7.90 10.43 -11.03
C PRO A 116 9.36 10.44 -10.56
N LYS A 117 9.75 11.36 -9.67
CA LYS A 117 11.15 11.56 -9.24
C LYS A 117 11.77 10.28 -8.68
N GLN A 118 11.09 9.58 -7.78
CA GLN A 118 11.60 8.38 -7.14
C GLN A 118 11.69 7.20 -8.13
N MET A 119 10.70 7.05 -9.00
CA MET A 119 10.72 6.03 -10.05
C MET A 119 11.82 6.33 -11.08
N ASN A 120 11.96 7.58 -11.50
CA ASN A 120 13.00 7.99 -12.47
C ASN A 120 14.40 7.65 -11.96
N ALA A 121 14.65 7.88 -10.67
CA ALA A 121 15.95 7.61 -10.04
C ALA A 121 16.33 6.11 -10.02
N LEU A 122 15.39 5.20 -10.27
CA LEU A 122 15.61 3.75 -10.33
C LEU A 122 15.59 3.20 -11.76
N ASP A 123 15.27 4.03 -12.76
CA ASP A 123 14.98 3.62 -14.13
C ASP A 123 16.10 4.04 -15.07
N ALA A 124 16.86 3.07 -15.59
CA ALA A 124 17.96 3.29 -16.52
C ALA A 124 17.53 3.89 -17.88
N SER A 125 16.23 3.86 -18.21
CA SER A 125 15.72 4.53 -19.42
C SER A 125 15.64 6.05 -19.29
N CYS A 126 15.77 6.59 -18.06
CA CYS A 126 15.78 8.02 -17.79
C CYS A 126 17.16 8.63 -18.06
N ASP A 127 17.15 9.91 -18.43
CA ASP A 127 18.38 10.69 -18.61
C ASP A 127 19.15 10.90 -17.28
N ALA A 128 20.42 11.29 -17.38
CA ALA A 128 21.30 11.48 -16.22
C ALA A 128 20.84 12.61 -15.26
N GLU A 129 19.98 13.51 -15.70
CA GLU A 129 19.41 14.53 -14.82
C GLU A 129 18.38 13.91 -13.85
N LYS A 130 17.60 12.94 -14.34
CA LYS A 130 16.56 12.25 -13.59
C LYS A 130 17.06 11.01 -12.84
N ASN A 131 18.11 10.39 -13.34
CA ASN A 131 18.78 9.22 -12.76
C ASN A 131 20.30 9.47 -12.69
N PRO A 132 20.76 10.39 -11.80
CA PRO A 132 22.15 10.78 -11.73
C PRO A 132 23.10 9.65 -11.33
N ASP A 133 22.60 8.67 -10.58
CA ASP A 133 23.39 7.51 -10.11
C ASP A 133 23.41 6.37 -11.13
N GLY A 134 22.70 6.49 -12.25
CA GLY A 134 22.63 5.49 -13.31
C GLY A 134 22.03 4.15 -12.84
N LEU A 135 21.12 4.19 -11.89
CA LEU A 135 20.52 2.99 -11.30
C LEU A 135 19.61 2.26 -12.32
N ASP A 136 19.56 0.94 -12.23
CA ASP A 136 18.86 0.07 -13.18
C ASP A 136 18.05 -1.01 -12.45
N PHE A 137 17.04 -0.58 -11.71
CA PHE A 137 16.16 -1.46 -10.92
C PHE A 137 14.84 -1.78 -11.64
N VAL A 138 14.39 -0.94 -12.57
CA VAL A 138 13.11 -1.10 -13.26
C VAL A 138 13.23 -2.11 -14.40
N LEU A 139 12.32 -3.09 -14.46
CA LEU A 139 12.18 -3.98 -15.61
C LEU A 139 11.70 -3.18 -16.81
N GLN A 140 12.53 -3.12 -17.84
CA GLN A 140 12.25 -2.31 -19.02
C GLN A 140 10.95 -2.72 -19.71
N GLY A 141 10.14 -1.72 -20.08
CA GLY A 141 8.83 -1.92 -20.72
C GLY A 141 7.68 -2.24 -19.75
N SER A 142 7.95 -2.33 -18.43
CA SER A 142 6.89 -2.54 -17.43
C SER A 142 6.31 -1.25 -16.85
N ARG A 143 7.02 -0.13 -16.98
CA ARG A 143 6.62 1.13 -16.37
C ARG A 143 5.39 1.74 -17.03
N VAL A 144 4.42 2.14 -16.20
CA VAL A 144 3.22 2.87 -16.61
C VAL A 144 2.99 4.09 -15.71
N ASN A 145 2.29 5.10 -16.22
CA ASN A 145 1.71 6.16 -15.39
C ASN A 145 0.31 5.67 -14.99
N LEU A 146 0.18 5.24 -13.74
CA LEU A 146 -1.01 4.55 -13.26
C LEU A 146 -2.15 5.54 -12.94
N LEU A 147 -1.86 6.58 -12.16
CA LEU A 147 -2.86 7.49 -11.60
C LEU A 147 -2.38 8.94 -11.62
N GLU A 148 -3.33 9.87 -11.66
CA GLU A 148 -3.16 11.27 -11.29
C GLU A 148 -3.87 11.55 -9.96
N ASN A 149 -3.28 12.40 -9.12
CA ASN A 149 -3.85 12.87 -7.86
C ASN A 149 -3.83 14.41 -7.81
N LYS A 150 -4.34 14.98 -6.71
CA LYS A 150 -4.32 16.41 -6.44
C LYS A 150 -3.68 16.67 -5.09
N VAL A 151 -2.91 17.75 -5.00
CA VAL A 151 -2.41 18.27 -3.73
C VAL A 151 -3.43 19.19 -3.12
N ALA A 152 -3.78 19.00 -1.88
CA ALA A 152 -4.84 19.70 -1.17
C ALA A 152 -4.30 20.38 0.10
N LEU A 153 -4.81 21.58 0.36
CA LEU A 153 -4.70 22.24 1.65
C LEU A 153 -5.87 21.78 2.54
N VAL A 154 -5.53 21.25 3.68
CA VAL A 154 -6.48 20.71 4.65
C VAL A 154 -6.33 21.37 6.01
N VAL A 155 -7.44 21.41 6.74
CA VAL A 155 -7.54 21.99 8.08
C VAL A 155 -8.15 20.99 9.06
N PRO A 156 -7.89 21.11 10.36
CA PRO A 156 -8.57 20.33 11.38
C PRO A 156 -10.05 20.69 11.45
N GLU A 157 -10.83 19.84 12.13
CA GLU A 157 -12.26 20.03 12.31
C GLU A 157 -12.59 21.43 12.85
N GLY A 158 -13.55 22.09 12.19
CA GLY A 158 -14.01 23.42 12.55
C GLY A 158 -13.07 24.58 12.14
N ASN A 159 -11.96 24.29 11.47
CA ASN A 159 -11.03 25.30 10.91
C ASN A 159 -10.74 26.46 11.88
N PRO A 160 -10.09 26.25 13.03
CA PRO A 160 -9.98 27.27 14.10
C PRO A 160 -9.25 28.54 13.68
N LYS A 161 -8.43 28.47 12.63
CA LYS A 161 -7.68 29.62 12.08
C LYS A 161 -8.35 30.30 10.91
N GLY A 162 -9.48 29.77 10.41
CA GLY A 162 -10.21 30.32 9.29
C GLY A 162 -9.41 30.36 7.98
N ILE A 163 -8.55 29.36 7.74
CA ILE A 163 -7.76 29.23 6.52
C ILE A 163 -8.66 28.64 5.42
N GLU A 164 -8.91 29.40 4.36
CA GLU A 164 -9.81 29.01 3.28
C GLU A 164 -9.10 28.88 1.91
N SER A 165 -7.84 29.27 1.82
CA SER A 165 -7.08 29.21 0.57
C SER A 165 -5.57 29.16 0.79
N PHE A 166 -4.81 28.77 -0.26
CA PHE A 166 -3.37 28.89 -0.26
C PHE A 166 -2.90 30.32 -0.02
N ASP A 167 -3.56 31.33 -0.59
CA ASP A 167 -3.19 32.74 -0.38
C ASP A 167 -3.26 33.12 1.10
N GLN A 168 -4.33 32.72 1.79
CA GLN A 168 -4.48 32.96 3.23
C GLN A 168 -3.47 32.17 4.06
N LEU A 169 -3.17 30.91 3.69
CA LEU A 169 -2.07 30.16 4.30
C LEU A 169 -0.75 30.93 4.22
N ILE A 170 -0.42 31.45 3.05
CA ILE A 170 0.84 32.18 2.81
C ILE A 170 0.92 33.46 3.65
N GLU A 171 -0.18 34.21 3.75
CA GLU A 171 -0.26 35.41 4.61
C GLU A 171 -0.07 35.05 6.09
N ALA A 172 -0.73 33.96 6.55
CA ALA A 172 -0.61 33.50 7.93
C ALA A 172 0.80 32.97 8.26
N LEU A 173 1.44 32.29 7.31
CA LEU A 173 2.86 31.86 7.47
C LEU A 173 3.81 33.07 7.56
N LYS A 174 3.61 34.10 6.75
CA LYS A 174 4.40 35.36 6.82
C LYS A 174 4.16 36.13 8.12
N ALA A 175 2.94 36.13 8.63
CA ALA A 175 2.60 36.74 9.92
C ALA A 175 3.17 35.93 11.10
N GLY A 176 3.45 34.64 10.90
CA GLY A 176 3.96 33.77 11.95
C GLY A 176 2.90 33.27 12.94
N ASP A 177 1.63 33.30 12.57
CA ASP A 177 0.50 33.00 13.46
C ASP A 177 -0.02 31.56 13.29
N ILE A 178 0.65 30.74 12.49
CA ILE A 178 0.20 29.41 12.12
C ILE A 178 1.32 28.38 12.27
N LEU A 179 0.94 27.16 12.67
CA LEU A 179 1.78 25.96 12.61
C LEU A 179 1.26 25.06 11.48
N PHE A 180 2.14 24.71 10.57
CA PHE A 180 1.84 24.03 9.31
C PHE A 180 2.52 22.67 9.23
N ALA A 181 1.80 21.64 8.80
CA ALA A 181 2.36 20.31 8.57
C ALA A 181 2.61 20.03 7.09
N MET A 182 3.77 19.45 6.78
CA MET A 182 4.13 18.97 5.45
C MET A 182 4.99 17.69 5.51
N GLY A 183 5.07 16.96 4.40
CA GLY A 183 6.04 15.88 4.27
C GLY A 183 7.48 16.43 4.25
N ASN A 184 8.45 15.67 4.75
CA ASN A 184 9.85 16.02 4.59
C ASN A 184 10.32 15.91 3.13
N SER A 185 11.57 16.22 2.83
CA SER A 185 12.15 16.26 1.47
C SER A 185 12.14 14.92 0.73
N ASP A 186 12.02 13.78 1.44
CA ASP A 186 11.96 12.44 0.85
C ASP A 186 10.51 12.00 0.54
N VAL A 187 9.54 12.70 1.10
CA VAL A 187 8.12 12.45 0.88
C VAL A 187 7.64 13.17 -0.38
N PRO A 188 7.04 12.45 -1.37
CA PRO A 188 6.55 13.09 -2.59
C PRO A 188 5.65 14.31 -2.35
N VAL A 189 4.66 14.24 -1.43
CA VAL A 189 3.81 15.39 -1.13
C VAL A 189 4.59 16.55 -0.52
N GLY A 190 5.66 16.27 0.23
CA GLY A 190 6.59 17.30 0.72
C GLY A 190 7.30 18.02 -0.43
N GLN A 191 7.74 17.29 -1.46
CA GLN A 191 8.35 17.87 -2.66
C GLN A 191 7.37 18.72 -3.47
N TYR A 192 6.09 18.34 -3.53
CA TYR A 192 5.04 19.19 -4.12
C TYR A 192 4.80 20.44 -3.26
N THR A 193 4.80 20.28 -1.93
CA THR A 193 4.68 21.42 -1.00
C THR A 193 5.84 22.41 -1.15
N GLN A 194 7.07 21.93 -1.30
CA GLN A 194 8.24 22.77 -1.57
C GLN A 194 8.05 23.63 -2.83
N LYS A 195 7.49 23.04 -3.90
CA LYS A 195 7.16 23.78 -5.12
C LYS A 195 6.09 24.84 -4.88
N ILE A 196 5.06 24.54 -4.09
CA ILE A 196 4.02 25.50 -3.71
C ILE A 196 4.63 26.67 -2.92
N LEU A 197 5.44 26.39 -1.91
CA LEU A 197 6.15 27.44 -1.16
C LEU A 197 7.00 28.31 -2.08
N ALA A 198 7.78 27.69 -2.98
CA ALA A 198 8.61 28.38 -3.95
C ALA A 198 7.78 29.23 -4.94
N PHE A 199 6.62 28.74 -5.40
CA PHE A 199 5.69 29.51 -6.25
C PHE A 199 5.24 30.81 -5.59
N TYR A 200 5.03 30.80 -4.27
CA TYR A 200 4.70 31.97 -3.47
C TYR A 200 5.90 32.76 -2.94
N GLY A 201 7.11 32.35 -3.32
CA GLY A 201 8.35 33.02 -2.90
C GLY A 201 8.71 32.86 -1.43
N LEU A 202 8.22 31.76 -0.80
CA LEU A 202 8.58 31.42 0.59
C LEU A 202 9.77 30.45 0.62
N ASN A 203 10.61 30.63 1.65
CA ASN A 203 11.74 29.75 1.94
C ASN A 203 11.36 28.76 3.05
N GLU A 204 11.40 27.45 2.75
CA GLU A 204 11.08 26.38 3.70
C GLU A 204 12.01 26.40 4.91
N GLU A 205 13.33 26.60 4.70
CA GLU A 205 14.34 26.61 5.79
C GLU A 205 14.10 27.74 6.78
N GLU A 206 13.70 28.93 6.29
CA GLU A 206 13.34 30.07 7.12
C GLU A 206 12.10 29.77 7.97
N LEU A 207 11.06 29.19 7.39
CA LEU A 207 9.85 28.79 8.09
C LEU A 207 10.12 27.69 9.13
N ALA A 208 10.93 26.70 8.79
CA ALA A 208 11.33 25.64 9.70
C ALA A 208 12.17 26.18 10.88
N SER A 209 13.14 27.08 10.59
CA SER A 209 13.96 27.72 11.62
C SER A 209 13.14 28.61 12.55
N ALA A 210 12.06 29.19 12.04
CA ALA A 210 11.10 29.96 12.84
C ALA A 210 10.10 29.08 13.61
N GLY A 211 10.20 27.75 13.51
CA GLY A 211 9.30 26.79 14.17
C GLY A 211 7.87 26.79 13.63
N LYS A 212 7.69 27.13 12.33
CA LYS A 212 6.38 27.22 11.68
C LYS A 212 5.99 25.96 10.92
N ILE A 213 6.92 25.01 10.78
CA ILE A 213 6.70 23.76 10.07
C ILE A 213 6.90 22.58 11.01
N THR A 214 6.01 21.60 10.91
CA THR A 214 6.24 20.23 11.37
C THR A 214 6.32 19.30 10.18
N TYR A 215 7.14 18.24 10.30
CA TYR A 215 7.37 17.31 9.21
C TYR A 215 6.78 15.94 9.53
N GLY A 216 6.20 15.31 8.50
CA GLY A 216 5.89 13.89 8.50
C GLY A 216 6.89 13.11 7.66
N SER A 217 7.21 11.89 8.06
CA SER A 217 8.06 10.96 7.30
C SER A 217 7.33 10.31 6.12
N ASN A 218 6.00 10.39 6.12
CA ASN A 218 5.10 10.03 5.01
C ASN A 218 3.81 10.86 5.10
N VAL A 219 2.94 10.75 4.08
CA VAL A 219 1.70 11.56 4.03
C VAL A 219 0.71 11.22 5.14
N LYS A 220 0.67 9.96 5.62
CA LYS A 220 -0.26 9.55 6.69
C LYS A 220 0.08 10.22 8.02
N GLU A 221 1.36 10.45 8.31
CA GLU A 221 1.78 11.23 9.48
C GLU A 221 1.34 12.69 9.37
N VAL A 222 1.49 13.32 8.20
CA VAL A 222 0.98 14.69 7.97
C VAL A 222 -0.53 14.74 8.16
N THR A 223 -1.27 13.79 7.57
CA THR A 223 -2.73 13.66 7.71
C THR A 223 -3.15 13.53 9.17
N THR A 224 -2.43 12.69 9.93
CA THR A 224 -2.70 12.50 11.37
C THR A 224 -2.47 13.76 12.16
N GLN A 225 -1.39 14.51 11.92
CA GLN A 225 -1.11 15.78 12.60
C GLN A 225 -2.25 16.79 12.42
N VAL A 226 -2.81 16.89 11.21
CA VAL A 226 -3.96 17.77 10.94
C VAL A 226 -5.23 17.22 11.61
N LYS A 227 -5.51 15.93 11.46
CA LYS A 227 -6.71 15.29 12.00
C LYS A 227 -6.80 15.42 13.53
N GLU A 228 -5.67 15.27 14.22
CA GLU A 228 -5.57 15.40 15.68
C GLU A 228 -5.43 16.87 16.15
N ALA A 229 -5.56 17.83 15.23
CA ALA A 229 -5.38 19.25 15.49
C ALA A 229 -4.04 19.60 16.21
N ALA A 230 -2.99 18.82 15.95
CA ALA A 230 -1.64 19.09 16.42
C ALA A 230 -1.01 20.28 15.67
N VAL A 231 -1.57 20.65 14.53
CA VAL A 231 -1.21 21.78 13.67
C VAL A 231 -2.45 22.50 13.21
N ASP A 232 -2.29 23.72 12.70
CA ASP A 232 -3.42 24.56 12.25
C ASP A 232 -3.88 24.21 10.82
N CYS A 233 -2.99 23.65 10.00
CA CYS A 233 -3.30 23.17 8.65
C CYS A 233 -2.17 22.27 8.14
N GLY A 234 -2.38 21.63 6.98
CA GLY A 234 -1.37 20.82 6.31
C GLY A 234 -1.61 20.69 4.81
N ILE A 235 -0.58 20.29 4.09
CA ILE A 235 -0.67 19.96 2.66
C ILE A 235 -0.49 18.45 2.50
N ILE A 236 -1.52 17.80 1.97
CA ILE A 236 -1.60 16.36 1.71
C ILE A 236 -2.19 16.11 0.32
N TYR A 237 -2.49 14.87 -0.02
CA TYR A 237 -3.26 14.59 -1.23
C TYR A 237 -4.77 14.62 -0.96
N GLY A 238 -5.55 14.95 -1.99
CA GLY A 238 -7.02 14.94 -1.91
C GLY A 238 -7.58 13.58 -1.51
N THR A 239 -6.95 12.50 -1.95
CA THR A 239 -7.31 11.13 -1.59
C THR A 239 -7.07 10.82 -0.11
N ASP A 240 -6.00 11.32 0.49
CA ASP A 240 -5.75 11.20 1.92
C ASP A 240 -6.74 12.02 2.74
N ALA A 241 -7.08 13.22 2.26
CA ALA A 241 -8.13 14.06 2.88
C ALA A 241 -9.47 13.34 2.89
N PHE A 242 -9.88 12.75 1.75
CA PHE A 242 -11.10 11.97 1.62
C PHE A 242 -11.11 10.79 2.60
N SER A 243 -10.07 9.96 2.61
CA SER A 243 -9.97 8.77 3.47
C SER A 243 -9.97 9.13 4.96
N ALA A 244 -9.40 10.28 5.33
CA ALA A 244 -9.34 10.75 6.71
C ALA A 244 -10.60 11.51 7.15
N GLY A 245 -11.48 11.90 6.22
CA GLY A 245 -12.64 12.76 6.48
C GLY A 245 -12.23 14.20 6.84
N LEU A 246 -11.09 14.69 6.30
CA LEU A 246 -10.62 16.05 6.52
C LEU A 246 -11.25 17.02 5.49
N GLU A 247 -11.48 18.23 5.95
CA GLU A 247 -11.96 19.32 5.07
C GLU A 247 -10.82 19.78 4.16
N VAL A 248 -11.08 19.74 2.86
CA VAL A 248 -10.22 20.36 1.84
C VAL A 248 -10.71 21.78 1.62
N VAL A 249 -9.89 22.75 1.99
CA VAL A 249 -10.23 24.18 1.83
C VAL A 249 -9.72 24.76 0.52
N ASP A 250 -8.66 24.15 -0.07
CA ASP A 250 -8.14 24.56 -1.38
C ASP A 250 -7.38 23.41 -2.06
N THR A 251 -7.22 23.49 -3.37
CA THR A 251 -6.48 22.50 -4.17
C THR A 251 -5.43 23.20 -5.04
N ALA A 252 -4.19 22.73 -4.96
CA ALA A 252 -3.09 23.29 -5.73
C ALA A 252 -3.29 23.12 -7.24
N THR A 253 -2.98 24.18 -7.98
CA THR A 253 -3.01 24.17 -9.44
C THR A 253 -1.75 23.52 -10.03
N LYS A 254 -1.80 23.17 -11.33
CA LYS A 254 -0.61 22.66 -12.04
C LYS A 254 0.51 23.70 -12.10
N ASP A 255 0.20 24.99 -12.07
CA ASP A 255 1.21 26.06 -12.05
C ASP A 255 1.95 26.12 -10.71
N MET A 256 1.30 25.77 -9.61
CA MET A 256 1.88 25.77 -8.26
C MET A 256 2.84 24.63 -8.03
N CYS A 257 2.50 23.40 -8.45
CA CYS A 257 3.31 22.23 -8.10
C CYS A 257 3.57 21.22 -9.24
N GLY A 258 2.97 21.44 -10.42
CA GLY A 258 2.98 20.50 -11.53
C GLY A 258 1.91 19.42 -11.40
N GLN A 259 1.91 18.48 -12.36
CA GLN A 259 0.99 17.34 -12.36
C GLN A 259 1.47 16.27 -11.36
N VAL A 260 0.54 15.71 -10.60
CA VAL A 260 0.82 14.69 -9.58
C VAL A 260 0.57 13.30 -10.17
N ILE A 261 1.61 12.69 -10.69
CA ILE A 261 1.55 11.39 -11.37
C ILE A 261 2.11 10.28 -10.47
N TYR A 262 1.42 9.17 -10.43
CA TYR A 262 1.81 7.94 -9.75
C TYR A 262 2.29 6.90 -10.78
N PRO A 263 3.60 6.80 -11.03
CA PRO A 263 4.14 5.73 -11.85
C PRO A 263 4.21 4.42 -11.07
N ALA A 264 4.03 3.32 -11.80
CA ALA A 264 4.21 1.95 -11.31
C ALA A 264 5.12 1.17 -12.26
N ALA A 265 5.91 0.24 -11.72
CA ALA A 265 6.79 -0.61 -12.52
C ALA A 265 7.12 -1.92 -11.79
N VAL A 266 7.24 -3.01 -12.54
CA VAL A 266 7.85 -4.25 -12.08
C VAL A 266 9.35 -4.03 -11.93
N LEU A 267 9.96 -4.59 -10.89
CA LEU A 267 11.41 -4.48 -10.69
C LEU A 267 12.15 -5.64 -11.36
N LYS A 268 13.41 -5.40 -11.75
CA LYS A 268 14.27 -6.41 -12.38
C LYS A 268 14.56 -7.61 -11.49
N ALA A 269 14.62 -7.37 -10.16
CA ALA A 269 14.87 -8.38 -9.15
C ALA A 269 13.60 -9.08 -8.67
N ALA A 270 12.44 -8.81 -9.31
CA ALA A 270 11.18 -9.47 -8.97
C ALA A 270 11.34 -10.99 -9.01
N LYS A 271 10.84 -11.67 -7.98
CA LYS A 271 10.83 -13.14 -7.91
C LYS A 271 9.81 -13.73 -8.88
N HIS A 272 8.68 -13.03 -9.04
CA HIS A 272 7.56 -13.44 -9.87
C HIS A 272 7.18 -12.33 -10.88
N PRO A 273 8.05 -12.04 -11.86
CA PRO A 273 7.86 -10.88 -12.76
C PRO A 273 6.63 -10.99 -13.66
N ALA A 274 6.21 -12.20 -14.03
CA ALA A 274 5.02 -12.41 -14.83
C ALA A 274 3.73 -12.13 -14.02
N GLU A 275 3.66 -12.62 -12.78
CA GLU A 275 2.54 -12.41 -11.87
C GLU A 275 2.50 -10.95 -11.37
N ALA A 276 3.66 -10.35 -11.13
CA ALA A 276 3.76 -8.91 -10.82
C ALA A 276 3.24 -8.06 -11.97
N LYS A 277 3.55 -8.45 -13.23
CA LYS A 277 3.00 -7.79 -14.42
C LYS A 277 1.51 -7.99 -14.54
N ALA A 278 1.00 -9.20 -14.31
CA ALA A 278 -0.42 -9.50 -14.34
C ALA A 278 -1.18 -8.68 -13.28
N PHE A 279 -0.62 -8.53 -12.08
CA PHE A 279 -1.18 -7.67 -11.05
C PHE A 279 -1.10 -6.18 -11.43
N LEU A 280 -0.03 -5.73 -12.08
CA LEU A 280 0.07 -4.38 -12.62
C LEU A 280 -1.00 -4.13 -13.68
N ASP A 281 -1.24 -5.08 -14.57
CA ASP A 281 -2.27 -4.98 -15.61
C ASP A 281 -3.70 -4.99 -15.03
N TYR A 282 -3.96 -5.79 -14.00
CA TYR A 282 -5.25 -5.75 -13.29
C TYR A 282 -5.55 -4.35 -12.72
N ARG A 283 -4.53 -3.65 -12.20
CA ARG A 283 -4.71 -2.31 -11.63
C ARG A 283 -4.93 -1.21 -12.67
N THR A 284 -4.71 -1.48 -13.96
CA THR A 284 -5.08 -0.61 -15.07
C THR A 284 -6.42 -1.00 -15.68
N GLY A 285 -7.19 -1.84 -15.00
CA GLY A 285 -8.49 -2.32 -15.42
C GLY A 285 -9.66 -1.68 -14.71
N PRO A 286 -10.89 -1.81 -15.24
CA PRO A 286 -12.07 -1.06 -14.79
C PRO A 286 -12.48 -1.34 -13.33
N GLU A 287 -12.18 -2.51 -12.80
CA GLU A 287 -12.49 -2.86 -11.41
C GLU A 287 -11.62 -2.07 -10.43
N ALA A 288 -10.32 -2.00 -10.71
CA ALA A 288 -9.39 -1.22 -9.90
C ALA A 288 -9.59 0.29 -10.10
N ASP A 289 -9.91 0.73 -11.32
CA ASP A 289 -10.23 2.13 -11.61
C ASP A 289 -11.41 2.62 -10.76
N ALA A 290 -12.47 1.82 -10.62
CA ALA A 290 -13.62 2.17 -9.78
C ALA A 290 -13.22 2.39 -8.30
N VAL A 291 -12.30 1.57 -7.78
CA VAL A 291 -11.76 1.74 -6.42
C VAL A 291 -10.95 3.02 -6.31
N PHE A 292 -10.06 3.30 -7.28
CA PHE A 292 -9.26 4.51 -7.29
C PHE A 292 -10.10 5.79 -7.40
N GLU A 293 -11.07 5.79 -8.32
CA GLU A 293 -11.98 6.93 -8.52
C GLU A 293 -12.84 7.20 -7.28
N SER A 294 -13.22 6.17 -6.53
CA SER A 294 -14.07 6.31 -5.34
C SER A 294 -13.48 7.22 -4.26
N VAL A 295 -12.15 7.33 -4.21
CA VAL A 295 -11.42 8.21 -3.27
C VAL A 295 -10.84 9.46 -3.92
N GLY A 296 -11.01 9.64 -5.24
CA GLY A 296 -10.62 10.85 -5.98
C GLY A 296 -9.32 10.77 -6.76
N PHE A 297 -8.73 9.59 -6.96
CA PHE A 297 -7.71 9.41 -7.99
C PHE A 297 -8.33 9.50 -9.39
N SER A 298 -7.50 9.85 -10.37
CA SER A 298 -7.87 9.80 -11.79
C SER A 298 -6.99 8.76 -12.49
N PRO A 299 -7.54 7.61 -12.96
CA PRO A 299 -6.80 6.64 -13.76
C PRO A 299 -6.19 7.26 -15.02
N MET A 300 -4.99 6.80 -15.42
CA MET A 300 -4.24 7.35 -16.56
C MET A 300 -3.90 6.30 -17.63
N ALA A 301 -3.98 5.03 -17.30
CA ALA A 301 -3.61 3.92 -18.19
C ALA A 301 -4.80 3.37 -18.97
#